data_96f258953b2155975aa0b6fec7427504
#
_entry.id   96f258953b2155975aa0b6fec7427504
#
_cell.length_a   1.000
_cell.length_b   1.000
_cell.length_c   1.000
_cell.angle_alpha   90.00
_cell.angle_beta   90.00
_cell.angle_gamma   90.00
#
_symmetry.space_group_name_H-M   'P 1'
#
loop_
_entity.id
_entity.type
_entity.pdbx_description
1 polymer ?
#
loop_
_entity_poly.entity_id
_entity_poly.type
_entity_poly.pdbx_seq_one_letter_code
_entity_poly.pdbx_strand_id
1 'polypeptide(L)'
;MLQADGITYEIETPDGPLKLLDNVSFNVPRGHFMAVVGPSGCGKTTLLKAIAGMIAETDGRFFWNGHDLAEEDFEPSEIGFVPQFSIAYDQLSVDENVESAARLRCRFDSVDDLDDSIDNALEVTGMEGIADRDVKILSGGQKRRLALAMELVSNPRLLICDEVTSGLDPRSEHDIVDLLHEISRSEGRIVISVTHSLSHLDMYDSILVMHQGCVAYHGSPKTMLHYFGVSSLEEIYPKLQDREGPSWCRSWGKHRDSYYSRLEQEREKKILSGELPDPDAVRSNVEAEKAPEEPGTEKGDAVRSDSGETAPAEGNGNSPEAAAEAIPEVPGFFTQFFC
;
A
#
# COMPACT_ATOMS: atom_id res chain seq x y z
N MET A 1 6.45 8.35 -5.41
CA MET A 1 5.34 9.09 -6.02
C MET A 1 4.61 8.14 -6.96
N LEU A 2 3.31 8.06 -6.87
CA LEU A 2 2.45 7.36 -7.85
C LEU A 2 1.88 8.38 -8.82
N GLN A 3 1.96 8.08 -10.13
CA GLN A 3 1.38 8.90 -11.17
C GLN A 3 0.56 8.03 -12.12
N ALA A 4 -0.64 8.46 -12.42
CA ALA A 4 -1.50 7.91 -13.46
C ALA A 4 -1.60 8.92 -14.62
N ASP A 5 -1.39 8.48 -15.84
CA ASP A 5 -1.45 9.31 -17.03
C ASP A 5 -2.34 8.69 -18.10
N GLY A 6 -3.52 9.27 -18.29
CA GLY A 6 -4.47 8.90 -19.32
C GLY A 6 -5.10 7.51 -19.20
N ILE A 7 -5.16 6.93 -18.00
CA ILE A 7 -5.63 5.54 -17.78
C ILE A 7 -7.04 5.35 -18.33
N THR A 8 -7.16 4.41 -19.24
CA THR A 8 -8.42 3.95 -19.81
C THR A 8 -8.54 2.44 -19.61
N TYR A 9 -9.70 1.99 -19.17
CA TYR A 9 -10.02 0.58 -19.06
C TYR A 9 -11.38 0.31 -19.67
N GLU A 10 -11.40 -0.53 -20.71
CA GLU A 10 -12.57 -0.86 -21.50
C GLU A 10 -12.82 -2.37 -21.47
N ILE A 11 -14.07 -2.75 -21.35
CA ILE A 11 -14.51 -4.14 -21.42
C ILE A 11 -15.51 -4.33 -22.55
N GLU A 12 -15.47 -5.50 -23.20
CA GLU A 12 -16.48 -5.88 -24.18
C GLU A 12 -17.76 -6.35 -23.47
N THR A 13 -18.88 -5.78 -23.84
CA THR A 13 -20.19 -6.18 -23.35
C THR A 13 -21.11 -6.59 -24.52
N PRO A 14 -22.22 -7.31 -24.27
CA PRO A 14 -23.16 -7.64 -25.34
C PRO A 14 -23.73 -6.43 -26.10
N ASP A 15 -23.74 -5.26 -25.45
CA ASP A 15 -24.24 -4.00 -26.01
C ASP A 15 -23.12 -3.14 -26.65
N GLY A 16 -21.88 -3.67 -26.71
CA GLY A 16 -20.70 -3.01 -27.23
C GLY A 16 -19.66 -2.68 -26.14
N PRO A 17 -18.56 -2.00 -26.52
CA PRO A 17 -17.48 -1.66 -25.59
C PRO A 17 -17.98 -0.67 -24.53
N LEU A 18 -17.62 -0.95 -23.26
CA LEU A 18 -17.93 -0.13 -22.09
C LEU A 18 -16.66 0.33 -21.40
N LYS A 19 -16.44 1.64 -21.35
CA LYS A 19 -15.34 2.23 -20.60
C LYS A 19 -15.70 2.32 -19.11
N LEU A 20 -14.96 1.59 -18.29
CA LEU A 20 -15.04 1.67 -16.83
C LEU A 20 -14.13 2.75 -16.26
N LEU A 21 -13.01 3.05 -16.95
CA LEU A 21 -12.15 4.21 -16.73
C LEU A 21 -11.94 4.92 -18.07
N ASP A 22 -12.01 6.24 -18.09
CA ASP A 22 -11.88 7.04 -19.29
C ASP A 22 -10.94 8.22 -19.03
N ASN A 23 -9.69 8.11 -19.51
CA ASN A 23 -8.66 9.14 -19.45
C ASN A 23 -8.39 9.66 -18.02
N VAL A 24 -8.25 8.74 -17.06
CA VAL A 24 -7.98 9.05 -15.64
C VAL A 24 -6.53 9.47 -15.47
N SER A 25 -6.29 10.68 -14.96
CA SER A 25 -4.94 11.18 -14.70
C SER A 25 -4.88 11.85 -13.33
N PHE A 26 -3.89 11.47 -12.51
CA PHE A 26 -3.63 12.06 -11.20
C PHE A 26 -2.22 11.75 -10.72
N ASN A 27 -1.75 12.51 -9.71
CA ASN A 27 -0.46 12.31 -9.06
C ASN A 27 -0.65 12.25 -7.55
N VAL A 28 0.02 11.28 -6.90
CA VAL A 28 0.01 11.13 -5.44
C VAL A 28 1.46 11.15 -4.95
N PRO A 29 1.87 12.16 -4.18
CA PRO A 29 3.21 12.22 -3.61
C PRO A 29 3.38 11.19 -2.48
N ARG A 30 4.63 10.92 -2.08
CA ARG A 30 4.92 10.08 -0.90
C ARG A 30 4.41 10.74 0.37
N GLY A 31 4.10 9.93 1.37
CA GLY A 31 3.57 10.41 2.66
C GLY A 31 2.19 11.04 2.53
N HIS A 32 1.35 10.53 1.64
CA HIS A 32 0.06 11.14 1.30
C HIS A 32 -1.11 10.19 1.54
N PHE A 33 -2.14 10.71 2.16
CA PHE A 33 -3.40 10.00 2.40
C PHE A 33 -4.49 10.52 1.46
N MET A 34 -4.89 9.70 0.48
CA MET A 34 -5.88 10.06 -0.55
C MET A 34 -7.17 9.27 -0.39
N ALA A 35 -8.31 9.99 -0.36
CA ALA A 35 -9.62 9.37 -0.52
C ALA A 35 -10.01 9.28 -1.99
N VAL A 36 -10.58 8.16 -2.41
CA VAL A 36 -11.28 8.01 -3.69
C VAL A 36 -12.77 7.91 -3.41
N VAL A 37 -13.54 8.88 -3.88
CA VAL A 37 -14.98 8.98 -3.62
C VAL A 37 -15.77 9.10 -4.94
N GLY A 38 -17.04 8.78 -4.91
CA GLY A 38 -17.93 8.88 -6.06
C GLY A 38 -19.11 7.92 -5.95
N PRO A 39 -20.12 8.07 -6.81
CA PRO A 39 -21.29 7.20 -6.83
C PRO A 39 -20.92 5.73 -7.02
N SER A 40 -21.81 4.81 -6.63
CA SER A 40 -21.64 3.38 -6.90
C SER A 40 -21.53 3.15 -8.42
N GLY A 41 -20.63 2.25 -8.82
CA GLY A 41 -20.40 1.93 -10.23
C GLY A 41 -19.61 2.96 -11.04
N CYS A 42 -19.06 4.03 -10.45
CA CYS A 42 -18.30 5.04 -11.18
C CYS A 42 -16.84 4.65 -11.52
N GLY A 43 -16.39 3.43 -11.17
CA GLY A 43 -15.06 2.92 -11.52
C GLY A 43 -14.02 2.92 -10.39
N LYS A 44 -14.38 3.22 -9.12
CA LYS A 44 -13.41 3.32 -7.98
C LYS A 44 -12.61 2.02 -7.78
N THR A 45 -13.29 0.90 -7.56
CA THR A 45 -12.64 -0.42 -7.39
C THR A 45 -11.85 -0.82 -8.64
N THR A 46 -12.35 -0.48 -9.84
CA THR A 46 -11.62 -0.72 -11.09
C THR A 46 -10.31 0.06 -11.12
N LEU A 47 -10.33 1.34 -10.70
CA LEU A 47 -9.12 2.15 -10.58
C LEU A 47 -8.13 1.56 -9.59
N LEU A 48 -8.59 1.12 -8.40
CA LEU A 48 -7.69 0.49 -7.41
C LEU A 48 -7.05 -0.79 -7.95
N LYS A 49 -7.83 -1.63 -8.65
CA LYS A 49 -7.31 -2.87 -9.26
C LYS A 49 -6.31 -2.58 -10.38
N ALA A 50 -6.53 -1.53 -11.16
CA ALA A 50 -5.59 -1.11 -12.19
C ALA A 50 -4.28 -0.60 -11.57
N ILE A 51 -4.33 0.23 -10.52
CA ILE A 51 -3.14 0.68 -9.78
C ILE A 51 -2.38 -0.52 -9.20
N ALA A 52 -3.10 -1.53 -8.70
CA ALA A 52 -2.50 -2.73 -8.10
C ALA A 52 -1.98 -3.74 -9.15
N GLY A 53 -2.06 -3.45 -10.45
CA GLY A 53 -1.66 -4.39 -11.51
C GLY A 53 -2.56 -5.62 -11.64
N MET A 54 -3.73 -5.66 -10.95
CA MET A 54 -4.66 -6.80 -11.00
C MET A 54 -5.45 -6.85 -12.31
N ILE A 55 -5.56 -5.73 -12.99
CA ILE A 55 -6.16 -5.60 -14.33
C ILE A 55 -5.25 -4.70 -15.15
N ALA A 56 -5.01 -5.07 -16.42
CA ALA A 56 -4.23 -4.25 -17.33
C ALA A 56 -5.10 -3.15 -17.94
N GLU A 57 -4.61 -1.92 -17.94
CA GLU A 57 -5.23 -0.81 -18.66
C GLU A 57 -5.30 -1.08 -20.17
N THR A 58 -6.34 -0.54 -20.82
CA THR A 58 -6.47 -0.59 -22.28
C THR A 58 -5.62 0.48 -22.95
N ASP A 59 -5.42 1.62 -22.27
CA ASP A 59 -4.60 2.75 -22.71
C ASP A 59 -4.15 3.57 -21.48
N GLY A 60 -3.08 4.35 -21.65
CA GLY A 60 -2.47 5.14 -20.59
C GLY A 60 -1.33 4.41 -19.90
N ARG A 61 -0.77 5.00 -18.84
CA ARG A 61 0.37 4.44 -18.07
C ARG A 61 0.33 4.82 -16.61
N PHE A 62 0.78 3.89 -15.77
CA PHE A 62 1.11 4.17 -14.38
C PHE A 62 2.62 4.29 -14.22
N PHE A 63 3.04 5.23 -13.38
CA PHE A 63 4.44 5.40 -13.01
C PHE A 63 4.60 5.31 -11.48
N TRP A 64 5.55 4.51 -11.05
CA TRP A 64 5.97 4.41 -9.66
C TRP A 64 7.38 4.95 -9.49
N ASN A 65 7.53 6.03 -8.73
CA ASN A 65 8.81 6.71 -8.53
C ASN A 65 9.55 7.08 -9.83
N GLY A 66 8.79 7.32 -10.91
CA GLY A 66 9.32 7.67 -12.24
C GLY A 66 9.57 6.47 -13.16
N HIS A 67 9.40 5.22 -12.69
CA HIS A 67 9.47 4.00 -13.49
C HIS A 67 8.09 3.66 -14.05
N ASP A 68 8.04 3.28 -15.31
CA ASP A 68 6.80 2.83 -15.97
C ASP A 68 6.44 1.42 -15.48
N LEU A 69 5.27 1.26 -14.85
CA LEU A 69 4.81 -0.03 -14.34
C LEU A 69 4.48 -1.05 -15.43
N ALA A 70 4.38 -0.64 -16.69
CA ALA A 70 4.27 -1.57 -17.82
C ALA A 70 5.61 -2.23 -18.16
N GLU A 71 6.74 -1.64 -17.76
CA GLU A 71 8.09 -2.16 -17.99
C GLU A 71 8.66 -2.86 -16.75
N GLU A 72 8.30 -2.38 -15.56
CA GLU A 72 8.81 -2.88 -14.28
C GLU A 72 7.66 -2.86 -13.24
N ASP A 73 7.11 -4.04 -12.96
CA ASP A 73 6.04 -4.22 -11.96
C ASP A 73 6.51 -3.87 -10.54
N PHE A 74 5.55 -3.66 -9.64
CA PHE A 74 5.85 -3.56 -8.20
C PHE A 74 6.55 -4.82 -7.69
N GLU A 75 7.55 -4.65 -6.84
CA GLU A 75 7.95 -5.75 -5.97
C GLU A 75 6.76 -6.14 -5.06
N PRO A 76 6.50 -7.45 -4.86
CA PRO A 76 5.33 -7.91 -4.07
C PRO A 76 5.23 -7.30 -2.67
N SER A 77 6.38 -6.93 -2.07
CA SER A 77 6.44 -6.27 -0.77
C SER A 77 6.14 -4.77 -0.81
N GLU A 78 6.24 -4.11 -1.98
CA GLU A 78 6.05 -2.67 -2.09
C GLU A 78 4.59 -2.23 -2.06
N ILE A 79 3.66 -3.14 -2.39
CA ILE A 79 2.24 -2.84 -2.48
C ILE A 79 1.41 -3.72 -1.53
N GLY A 80 0.50 -3.09 -0.78
CA GLY A 80 -0.54 -3.75 -0.01
C GLY A 80 -1.92 -3.45 -0.59
N PHE A 81 -2.78 -4.46 -0.69
CA PHE A 81 -4.15 -4.30 -1.17
C PHE A 81 -5.14 -4.93 -0.20
N VAL A 82 -5.86 -4.08 0.54
CA VAL A 82 -6.92 -4.51 1.46
C VAL A 82 -8.27 -4.50 0.74
N PRO A 83 -8.84 -5.68 0.42
CA PRO A 83 -10.10 -5.75 -0.30
C PRO A 83 -11.31 -5.42 0.60
N GLN A 84 -12.45 -5.15 -0.03
CA GLN A 84 -13.71 -4.87 0.65
C GLN A 84 -14.14 -6.00 1.60
N PHE A 85 -13.90 -7.26 1.23
CA PHE A 85 -14.20 -8.43 2.04
C PHE A 85 -12.92 -9.04 2.60
N SER A 86 -12.99 -9.44 3.88
CA SER A 86 -11.84 -10.07 4.54
C SER A 86 -11.44 -11.37 3.84
N ILE A 87 -10.14 -11.55 3.64
CA ILE A 87 -9.52 -12.79 3.14
C ILE A 87 -8.95 -13.65 4.26
N ALA A 88 -9.09 -13.23 5.52
CA ALA A 88 -8.59 -13.98 6.68
C ALA A 88 -9.36 -15.29 6.87
N TYR A 89 -8.64 -16.33 7.26
CA TYR A 89 -9.21 -17.64 7.56
C TYR A 89 -9.83 -17.66 8.96
N ASP A 90 -11.13 -17.88 9.03
CA ASP A 90 -11.91 -17.83 10.29
C ASP A 90 -11.48 -18.88 11.34
N GLN A 91 -10.84 -19.98 10.91
CA GLN A 91 -10.39 -21.09 11.75
C GLN A 91 -8.99 -20.91 12.34
N LEU A 92 -8.26 -19.95 11.84
CA LEU A 92 -6.91 -19.61 12.32
C LEU A 92 -6.98 -18.47 13.34
N SER A 93 -5.94 -18.35 14.16
CA SER A 93 -5.75 -17.19 15.03
C SER A 93 -5.40 -15.93 14.23
N VAL A 94 -5.40 -14.79 14.89
CA VAL A 94 -4.92 -13.53 14.34
C VAL A 94 -3.47 -13.66 13.90
N ASP A 95 -2.62 -14.18 14.78
CA ASP A 95 -1.20 -14.38 14.53
C ASP A 95 -0.93 -15.32 13.35
N GLU A 96 -1.56 -16.50 13.32
CA GLU A 96 -1.44 -17.47 12.22
C GLU A 96 -1.85 -16.90 10.86
N ASN A 97 -2.84 -15.99 10.81
CA ASN A 97 -3.22 -15.30 9.58
C ASN A 97 -2.15 -14.32 9.12
N VAL A 98 -1.57 -13.53 10.03
CA VAL A 98 -0.50 -12.57 9.71
C VAL A 98 0.77 -13.30 9.31
N GLU A 99 1.15 -14.38 10.03
CA GLU A 99 2.28 -15.24 9.67
C GLU A 99 2.12 -15.84 8.26
N SER A 100 0.92 -16.35 7.95
CA SER A 100 0.63 -16.90 6.61
C SER A 100 0.79 -15.84 5.52
N ALA A 101 0.33 -14.60 5.76
CA ALA A 101 0.49 -13.49 4.84
C ALA A 101 1.97 -13.11 4.68
N ALA A 102 2.74 -13.06 5.78
CA ALA A 102 4.17 -12.76 5.78
C ALA A 102 4.95 -13.76 4.91
N ARG A 103 4.75 -15.06 5.15
CA ARG A 103 5.42 -16.15 4.41
C ARG A 103 5.09 -16.19 2.91
N LEU A 104 3.92 -15.69 2.51
CA LEU A 104 3.51 -15.62 1.10
C LEU A 104 4.08 -14.41 0.37
N ARG A 105 4.40 -13.32 1.07
CA ARG A 105 4.72 -12.01 0.45
C ARG A 105 6.17 -11.59 0.60
N CYS A 106 6.82 -12.06 1.66
CA CYS A 106 8.16 -11.63 2.02
C CYS A 106 9.14 -12.80 2.04
N ARG A 107 10.41 -12.46 1.84
CA ARG A 107 11.54 -13.34 2.14
C ARG A 107 12.15 -12.84 3.43
N PHE A 108 12.40 -13.75 4.35
CA PHE A 108 13.05 -13.47 5.63
C PHE A 108 14.36 -14.23 5.70
N ASP A 109 15.39 -13.60 6.24
CA ASP A 109 16.71 -14.21 6.40
C ASP A 109 16.76 -15.09 7.65
N SER A 110 15.89 -14.82 8.62
CA SER A 110 15.79 -15.59 9.88
C SER A 110 14.33 -15.69 10.36
N VAL A 111 14.09 -16.57 11.36
CA VAL A 111 12.80 -16.66 12.05
C VAL A 111 12.56 -15.40 12.88
N ASP A 112 13.61 -14.85 13.48
CA ASP A 112 13.51 -13.62 14.29
C ASP A 112 13.03 -12.44 13.43
N ASP A 113 13.51 -12.30 12.17
CA ASP A 113 13.02 -11.25 11.25
C ASP A 113 11.55 -11.40 10.87
N LEU A 114 11.08 -12.66 10.75
CA LEU A 114 9.67 -12.96 10.53
C LEU A 114 8.82 -12.56 11.74
N ASP A 115 9.24 -12.96 12.94
CA ASP A 115 8.53 -12.68 14.18
C ASP A 115 8.49 -11.17 14.44
N ASP A 116 9.60 -10.45 14.25
CA ASP A 116 9.65 -8.98 14.35
C ASP A 116 8.68 -8.29 13.37
N SER A 117 8.57 -8.79 12.14
CA SER A 117 7.63 -8.24 11.15
C SER A 117 6.17 -8.48 11.53
N ILE A 118 5.84 -9.64 12.09
CA ILE A 118 4.50 -9.97 12.59
C ILE A 118 4.15 -9.09 13.77
N ASP A 119 5.04 -9.02 14.77
CA ASP A 119 4.84 -8.22 15.98
C ASP A 119 4.62 -6.74 15.63
N ASN A 120 5.44 -6.17 14.74
CA ASN A 120 5.26 -4.80 14.28
C ASN A 120 3.91 -4.58 13.57
N ALA A 121 3.48 -5.50 12.71
CA ALA A 121 2.19 -5.38 12.03
C ALA A 121 1.01 -5.45 13.00
N LEU A 122 1.10 -6.30 14.03
CA LEU A 122 0.10 -6.43 15.09
C LEU A 122 0.09 -5.19 16.00
N GLU A 123 1.25 -4.66 16.38
CA GLU A 123 1.37 -3.43 17.18
C GLU A 123 0.76 -2.23 16.45
N VAL A 124 1.17 -1.98 15.21
CA VAL A 124 0.66 -0.86 14.39
C VAL A 124 -0.86 -0.92 14.25
N THR A 125 -1.45 -2.11 14.15
CA THR A 125 -2.90 -2.27 14.02
C THR A 125 -3.64 -2.42 15.35
N GLY A 126 -2.92 -2.45 16.49
CA GLY A 126 -3.47 -2.63 17.84
C GLY A 126 -4.12 -4.00 18.03
N MET A 127 -3.52 -5.05 17.44
CA MET A 127 -4.03 -6.42 17.50
C MET A 127 -3.18 -7.33 18.40
N GLU A 128 -2.04 -6.87 18.93
CA GLU A 128 -1.11 -7.65 19.75
C GLU A 128 -1.78 -8.29 20.98
N GLY A 129 -2.69 -7.57 21.64
CA GLY A 129 -3.41 -8.08 22.82
C GLY A 129 -4.42 -9.19 22.53
N ILE A 130 -4.65 -9.55 21.27
CA ILE A 130 -5.61 -10.57 20.84
C ILE A 130 -5.03 -11.51 19.77
N ALA A 131 -3.71 -11.60 19.65
CA ALA A 131 -3.00 -12.41 18.65
C ALA A 131 -3.43 -13.88 18.66
N ASP A 132 -3.66 -14.46 19.83
CA ASP A 132 -4.09 -15.87 20.01
C ASP A 132 -5.57 -16.14 19.69
N ARG A 133 -6.38 -15.12 19.38
CA ARG A 133 -7.81 -15.30 19.17
C ARG A 133 -8.13 -15.79 17.77
N ASP A 134 -9.07 -16.75 17.70
CA ASP A 134 -9.65 -17.18 16.43
C ASP A 134 -10.36 -16.02 15.72
N VAL A 135 -10.18 -15.91 14.43
CA VAL A 135 -10.78 -14.82 13.60
C VAL A 135 -12.31 -14.87 13.60
N LYS A 136 -12.91 -16.05 13.75
CA LYS A 136 -14.38 -16.22 13.78
C LYS A 136 -15.09 -15.45 14.89
N ILE A 137 -14.38 -15.15 16.02
CA ILE A 137 -14.96 -14.45 17.18
C ILE A 137 -14.68 -12.93 17.17
N LEU A 138 -13.93 -12.43 16.19
CA LEU A 138 -13.58 -11.02 16.08
C LEU A 138 -14.78 -10.17 15.65
N SER A 139 -14.84 -8.93 16.19
CA SER A 139 -15.77 -7.92 15.70
C SER A 139 -15.45 -7.47 14.26
N GLY A 140 -16.38 -6.79 13.60
CA GLY A 140 -16.15 -6.24 12.26
C GLY A 140 -14.92 -5.33 12.19
N GLY A 141 -14.76 -4.42 13.14
CA GLY A 141 -13.59 -3.54 13.23
C GLY A 141 -12.28 -4.30 13.44
N GLN A 142 -12.28 -5.32 14.31
CA GLN A 142 -11.12 -6.19 14.52
C GLN A 142 -10.75 -6.97 13.24
N LYS A 143 -11.73 -7.49 12.50
CA LYS A 143 -11.49 -8.14 11.20
C LYS A 143 -10.86 -7.18 10.18
N ARG A 144 -11.24 -5.88 10.20
CA ARG A 144 -10.62 -4.86 9.34
C ARG A 144 -9.17 -4.56 9.76
N ARG A 145 -8.91 -4.47 11.06
CA ARG A 145 -7.54 -4.30 11.59
C ARG A 145 -6.65 -5.50 11.25
N LEU A 146 -7.17 -6.72 11.34
CA LEU A 146 -6.47 -7.93 10.89
C LEU A 146 -6.13 -7.88 9.39
N ALA A 147 -7.10 -7.51 8.54
CA ALA A 147 -6.85 -7.37 7.12
C ALA A 147 -5.76 -6.33 6.81
N LEU A 148 -5.70 -5.23 7.59
CA LEU A 148 -4.61 -4.27 7.51
C LEU A 148 -3.28 -4.87 7.98
N ALA A 149 -3.24 -5.61 9.10
CA ALA A 149 -2.03 -6.26 9.59
C ALA A 149 -1.44 -7.23 8.56
N MET A 150 -2.29 -8.07 7.93
CA MET A 150 -1.88 -9.01 6.87
C MET A 150 -1.25 -8.32 5.65
N GLU A 151 -1.61 -7.08 5.37
CA GLU A 151 -1.00 -6.31 4.29
C GLU A 151 0.25 -5.53 4.76
N LEU A 152 0.23 -5.04 6.00
CA LEU A 152 1.32 -4.24 6.58
C LEU A 152 2.56 -5.07 6.94
N VAL A 153 2.42 -6.39 7.10
CA VAL A 153 3.54 -7.28 7.44
C VAL A 153 4.69 -7.23 6.42
N SER A 154 4.39 -6.90 5.16
CA SER A 154 5.41 -6.66 4.12
C SER A 154 5.97 -5.24 4.10
N ASN A 155 5.56 -4.39 5.02
CA ASN A 155 5.93 -2.97 5.10
C ASN A 155 5.76 -2.22 3.75
N PRO A 156 4.57 -2.28 3.11
CA PRO A 156 4.36 -1.75 1.78
C PRO A 156 4.52 -0.23 1.74
N ARG A 157 5.07 0.30 0.65
CA ARG A 157 5.17 1.74 0.39
C ARG A 157 3.90 2.34 -0.20
N LEU A 158 3.07 1.51 -0.81
CA LEU A 158 1.75 1.84 -1.32
C LEU A 158 0.72 0.90 -0.69
N LEU A 159 -0.21 1.46 0.10
CA LEU A 159 -1.32 0.73 0.69
C LEU A 159 -2.62 1.17 0.04
N ILE A 160 -3.33 0.22 -0.56
CA ILE A 160 -4.62 0.43 -1.24
C ILE A 160 -5.72 -0.22 -0.41
N CYS A 161 -6.76 0.53 -0.07
CA CYS A 161 -7.87 0.08 0.75
C CYS A 161 -9.21 0.24 0.00
N ASP A 162 -9.86 -0.86 -0.33
CA ASP A 162 -11.15 -0.84 -1.01
C ASP A 162 -12.29 -0.97 0.02
N GLU A 163 -12.95 0.15 0.33
CA GLU A 163 -14.11 0.25 1.23
C GLU A 163 -13.93 -0.42 2.61
N VAL A 164 -12.74 -0.30 3.19
CA VAL A 164 -12.39 -0.97 4.47
C VAL A 164 -13.22 -0.47 5.66
N THR A 165 -13.88 0.67 5.55
CA THR A 165 -14.76 1.23 6.58
C THR A 165 -16.23 0.85 6.37
N SER A 166 -16.57 0.22 5.25
CA SER A 166 -17.97 -0.11 4.92
C SER A 166 -18.60 -1.08 5.93
N GLY A 167 -19.80 -0.73 6.41
CA GLY A 167 -20.57 -1.54 7.34
C GLY A 167 -20.09 -1.49 8.80
N LEU A 168 -19.16 -0.62 9.14
CA LEU A 168 -18.75 -0.34 10.52
C LEU A 168 -19.67 0.69 11.17
N ASP A 169 -19.75 0.66 12.51
CA ASP A 169 -20.34 1.74 13.27
C ASP A 169 -19.47 3.01 13.20
N PRO A 170 -20.01 4.21 13.46
CA PRO A 170 -19.31 5.48 13.27
C PRO A 170 -18.00 5.60 14.07
N ARG A 171 -17.92 4.97 15.25
CA ARG A 171 -16.71 4.98 16.06
C ARG A 171 -15.63 4.08 15.44
N SER A 172 -15.99 2.85 15.11
CA SER A 172 -15.06 1.92 14.43
C SER A 172 -14.61 2.44 13.07
N GLU A 173 -15.47 3.16 12.34
CA GLU A 173 -15.09 3.84 11.11
C GLU A 173 -14.02 4.90 11.36
N HIS A 174 -14.24 5.79 12.36
CA HIS A 174 -13.27 6.81 12.74
C HIS A 174 -11.92 6.19 13.14
N ASP A 175 -11.95 5.16 13.99
CA ASP A 175 -10.73 4.49 14.47
C ASP A 175 -9.92 3.86 13.32
N ILE A 176 -10.56 3.38 12.25
CA ILE A 176 -9.87 2.86 11.05
C ILE A 176 -9.31 3.99 10.20
N VAL A 177 -10.06 5.07 10.00
CA VAL A 177 -9.57 6.22 9.22
C VAL A 177 -8.37 6.88 9.91
N ASP A 178 -8.42 7.00 11.25
CA ASP A 178 -7.31 7.52 12.06
C ASP A 178 -6.07 6.63 11.94
N LEU A 179 -6.24 5.31 12.06
CA LEU A 179 -5.17 4.35 11.84
C LEU A 179 -4.54 4.49 10.44
N LEU A 180 -5.35 4.59 9.38
CA LEU A 180 -4.84 4.77 8.01
C LEU A 180 -4.11 6.10 7.84
N HIS A 181 -4.57 7.17 8.51
CA HIS A 181 -3.89 8.45 8.54
C HIS A 181 -2.51 8.33 9.20
N GLU A 182 -2.41 7.69 10.37
CA GLU A 182 -1.14 7.43 11.06
C GLU A 182 -0.19 6.60 10.20
N ILE A 183 -0.68 5.51 9.58
CA ILE A 183 0.07 4.67 8.64
C ILE A 183 0.63 5.50 7.48
N SER A 184 -0.12 6.46 6.94
CA SER A 184 0.34 7.32 5.84
C SER A 184 1.48 8.25 6.25
N ARG A 185 1.61 8.58 7.55
CA ARG A 185 2.69 9.44 8.09
C ARG A 185 3.96 8.66 8.37
N SER A 186 3.84 7.34 8.58
CA SER A 186 5.01 6.50 8.81
C SER A 186 5.76 6.27 7.49
N GLU A 187 7.08 6.40 7.49
CA GLU A 187 8.00 6.03 6.40
C GLU A 187 7.70 6.62 5.00
N GLY A 188 6.90 7.70 4.92
CA GLY A 188 6.53 8.31 3.65
C GLY A 188 5.62 7.44 2.78
N ARG A 189 4.80 6.58 3.39
CA ARG A 189 3.88 5.67 2.73
C ARG A 189 2.75 6.41 2.03
N ILE A 190 2.35 5.94 0.85
CA ILE A 190 1.13 6.39 0.19
C ILE A 190 -0.01 5.49 0.63
N VAL A 191 -1.11 6.07 1.11
CA VAL A 191 -2.34 5.35 1.42
C VAL A 191 -3.47 5.87 0.54
N ILE A 192 -4.11 4.97 -0.22
CA ILE A 192 -5.26 5.28 -1.07
C ILE A 192 -6.46 4.49 -0.54
N SER A 193 -7.50 5.19 -0.09
CA SER A 193 -8.70 4.56 0.46
C SER A 193 -9.95 4.94 -0.31
N VAL A 194 -10.68 3.93 -0.80
CA VAL A 194 -12.04 4.14 -1.29
C VAL A 194 -12.98 4.22 -0.11
N THR A 195 -13.80 5.27 -0.07
CA THR A 195 -14.85 5.43 0.93
C THR A 195 -16.14 5.97 0.32
N HIS A 196 -17.27 5.56 0.87
CA HIS A 196 -18.57 6.16 0.61
C HIS A 196 -18.96 7.18 1.67
N SER A 197 -18.29 7.15 2.82
CA SER A 197 -18.53 8.10 3.91
C SER A 197 -17.85 9.42 3.61
N LEU A 198 -18.57 10.49 3.80
CA LEU A 198 -18.07 11.86 3.68
C LEU A 198 -17.70 12.46 5.05
N SER A 199 -17.88 11.70 6.14
CA SER A 199 -17.81 12.21 7.52
C SER A 199 -16.38 12.56 7.97
N HIS A 200 -15.36 11.90 7.41
CA HIS A 200 -13.97 12.04 7.84
C HIS A 200 -13.03 12.53 6.73
N LEU A 201 -13.58 13.22 5.70
CA LEU A 201 -12.80 13.67 4.56
C LEU A 201 -11.75 14.74 4.91
N ASP A 202 -11.90 15.42 6.03
CA ASP A 202 -10.93 16.39 6.57
C ASP A 202 -9.62 15.74 7.05
N MET A 203 -9.61 14.44 7.31
CA MET A 203 -8.42 13.67 7.69
C MET A 203 -7.53 13.32 6.48
N TYR A 204 -8.06 13.41 5.26
CA TYR A 204 -7.32 13.13 4.03
C TYR A 204 -6.59 14.37 3.51
N ASP A 205 -5.39 14.17 2.95
CA ASP A 205 -4.65 15.24 2.30
C ASP A 205 -5.31 15.68 0.99
N SER A 206 -5.84 14.70 0.23
CA SER A 206 -6.59 14.99 -0.98
C SER A 206 -7.74 14.01 -1.21
N ILE A 207 -8.69 14.45 -2.03
CA ILE A 207 -9.86 13.69 -2.43
C ILE A 207 -9.89 13.62 -3.95
N LEU A 208 -9.91 12.39 -4.48
CA LEU A 208 -10.16 12.12 -5.89
C LEU A 208 -11.66 11.79 -6.06
N VAL A 209 -12.40 12.68 -6.71
CA VAL A 209 -13.83 12.47 -6.99
C VAL A 209 -13.97 11.87 -8.39
N MET A 210 -14.54 10.67 -8.44
CA MET A 210 -14.82 9.97 -9.70
C MET A 210 -16.29 10.04 -10.09
N HIS A 211 -16.56 10.17 -11.40
CA HIS A 211 -17.89 10.12 -11.97
C HIS A 211 -17.87 9.49 -13.37
N GLN A 212 -18.61 8.41 -13.58
CA GLN A 212 -18.72 7.71 -14.87
C GLN A 212 -17.34 7.41 -15.50
N GLY A 213 -16.42 6.79 -14.74
CA GLY A 213 -15.09 6.46 -15.20
C GLY A 213 -14.09 7.62 -15.28
N CYS A 214 -14.51 8.85 -15.02
CA CYS A 214 -13.70 10.06 -15.17
C CYS A 214 -13.35 10.71 -13.82
N VAL A 215 -12.23 11.44 -13.76
CA VAL A 215 -11.90 12.31 -12.63
C VAL A 215 -12.67 13.63 -12.76
N ALA A 216 -13.60 13.86 -11.84
CA ALA A 216 -14.34 15.10 -11.75
C ALA A 216 -13.61 16.18 -10.94
N TYR A 217 -12.79 15.76 -9.97
CA TYR A 217 -12.00 16.64 -9.11
C TYR A 217 -10.87 15.86 -8.44
N HIS A 218 -9.73 16.50 -8.22
CA HIS A 218 -8.69 16.04 -7.32
C HIS A 218 -8.12 17.23 -6.56
N GLY A 219 -8.23 17.23 -5.26
CA GLY A 219 -7.77 18.37 -4.47
C GLY A 219 -8.05 18.22 -2.99
N SER A 220 -7.73 19.27 -2.23
CA SER A 220 -7.96 19.25 -0.77
C SER A 220 -9.46 19.24 -0.45
N PRO A 221 -9.86 18.60 0.68
CA PRO A 221 -11.24 18.64 1.16
C PRO A 221 -11.81 20.06 1.25
N LYS A 222 -10.95 21.00 1.67
CA LYS A 222 -11.33 22.41 1.89
C LYS A 222 -11.76 23.15 0.62
N THR A 223 -11.17 22.81 -0.52
CA THR A 223 -11.48 23.49 -1.79
C THR A 223 -12.54 22.79 -2.61
N MET A 224 -12.92 21.57 -2.23
CA MET A 224 -13.88 20.73 -2.96
C MET A 224 -15.28 21.36 -3.02
N LEU A 225 -15.82 21.84 -1.90
CA LEU A 225 -17.12 22.51 -1.87
C LEU A 225 -17.18 23.73 -2.77
N HIS A 226 -16.11 24.54 -2.76
CA HIS A 226 -15.99 25.71 -3.63
C HIS A 226 -15.95 25.32 -5.12
N TYR A 227 -15.20 24.27 -5.46
CA TYR A 227 -15.09 23.79 -6.85
C TYR A 227 -16.43 23.35 -7.42
N PHE A 228 -17.21 22.59 -6.64
CA PHE A 228 -18.53 22.12 -7.05
C PHE A 228 -19.62 23.20 -6.90
N GLY A 229 -19.36 24.29 -6.17
CA GLY A 229 -20.31 25.36 -5.91
C GLY A 229 -21.48 24.88 -5.02
N VAL A 230 -21.18 24.05 -4.03
CA VAL A 230 -22.14 23.45 -3.08
C VAL A 230 -21.83 23.89 -1.66
N SER A 231 -22.82 23.81 -0.78
CA SER A 231 -22.72 24.24 0.62
C SER A 231 -22.33 23.12 1.57
N SER A 232 -22.58 21.86 1.20
CA SER A 232 -22.28 20.68 2.01
C SER A 232 -21.72 19.54 1.15
N LEU A 233 -21.10 18.56 1.81
CA LEU A 233 -20.52 17.39 1.16
C LEU A 233 -21.60 16.51 0.52
N GLU A 234 -22.76 16.41 1.13
CA GLU A 234 -23.90 15.60 0.67
C GLU A 234 -24.46 16.09 -0.66
N GLU A 235 -24.28 17.38 -0.98
CA GLU A 235 -24.71 17.98 -2.24
C GLU A 235 -23.81 17.62 -3.43
N ILE A 236 -22.61 17.05 -3.19
CA ILE A 236 -21.64 16.74 -4.24
C ILE A 236 -22.16 15.65 -5.17
N TYR A 237 -22.72 14.56 -4.65
CA TYR A 237 -23.20 13.46 -5.50
C TYR A 237 -24.40 13.86 -6.37
N PRO A 238 -25.43 14.58 -5.86
CA PRO A 238 -26.43 15.19 -6.72
C PRO A 238 -25.84 16.13 -7.76
N LYS A 239 -24.85 16.95 -7.36
CA LYS A 239 -24.19 17.89 -8.26
C LYS A 239 -23.42 17.23 -9.40
N LEU A 240 -22.84 16.07 -9.17
CA LEU A 240 -22.14 15.30 -10.22
C LEU A 240 -23.12 14.90 -11.34
N GLN A 241 -24.39 14.66 -11.05
CA GLN A 241 -25.40 14.27 -12.03
C GLN A 241 -25.83 15.41 -12.97
N ASP A 242 -25.50 16.66 -12.66
CA ASP A 242 -25.77 17.81 -13.53
C ASP A 242 -25.01 17.75 -14.87
N ARG A 243 -23.95 16.93 -14.96
CA ARG A 243 -23.09 16.80 -16.13
C ARG A 243 -22.60 15.36 -16.27
N GLU A 244 -22.34 14.96 -17.51
CA GLU A 244 -21.66 13.68 -17.81
C GLU A 244 -20.20 13.68 -17.36
N GLY A 245 -19.63 12.51 -17.08
CA GLY A 245 -18.27 12.30 -16.65
C GLY A 245 -17.22 13.02 -17.52
N PRO A 246 -17.23 12.86 -18.86
CA PRO A 246 -16.27 13.54 -19.74
C PRO A 246 -16.34 15.08 -19.65
N SER A 247 -17.50 15.65 -19.34
CA SER A 247 -17.64 17.10 -19.13
C SER A 247 -16.97 17.57 -17.84
N TRP A 248 -17.09 16.77 -16.76
CA TRP A 248 -16.38 17.01 -15.51
C TRP A 248 -14.86 16.86 -15.69
N CYS A 249 -14.41 15.83 -16.40
CA CYS A 249 -13.01 15.59 -16.71
C CYS A 249 -12.37 16.80 -17.43
N ARG A 250 -13.04 17.32 -18.47
CA ARG A 250 -12.59 18.56 -19.18
C ARG A 250 -12.57 19.79 -18.27
N SER A 251 -13.52 19.89 -17.35
CA SER A 251 -13.54 21.00 -16.38
C SER A 251 -12.36 20.89 -15.41
N TRP A 252 -12.11 19.69 -14.87
CA TRP A 252 -10.99 19.42 -13.96
C TRP A 252 -9.64 19.65 -14.67
N GLY A 253 -9.49 19.18 -15.90
CA GLY A 253 -8.26 19.35 -16.69
C GLY A 253 -7.76 20.80 -16.80
N LYS A 254 -8.64 21.80 -16.66
CA LYS A 254 -8.25 23.22 -16.64
C LYS A 254 -7.60 23.67 -15.32
N HIS A 255 -7.80 22.92 -14.26
CA HIS A 255 -7.31 23.25 -12.90
C HIS A 255 -6.19 22.33 -12.44
N ARG A 256 -6.06 21.16 -13.05
CA ARG A 256 -5.18 20.07 -12.68
C ARG A 256 -3.73 20.50 -12.50
N ASP A 257 -3.14 21.13 -13.50
CA ASP A 257 -1.71 21.47 -13.48
C ASP A 257 -1.38 22.52 -12.40
N SER A 258 -2.28 23.49 -12.20
CA SER A 258 -2.15 24.47 -11.12
C SER A 258 -2.28 23.84 -9.72
N TYR A 259 -3.09 22.79 -9.59
CA TYR A 259 -3.23 22.07 -8.34
C TYR A 259 -1.97 21.28 -8.02
N TYR A 260 -1.44 20.51 -8.96
CA TYR A 260 -0.24 19.71 -8.73
C TYR A 260 0.99 20.54 -8.45
N SER A 261 1.18 21.65 -9.14
CA SER A 261 2.27 22.59 -8.82
C SER A 261 2.19 23.13 -7.40
N ARG A 262 0.99 23.40 -6.87
CA ARG A 262 0.82 23.84 -5.48
C ARG A 262 1.05 22.71 -4.48
N LEU A 263 0.56 21.51 -4.78
CA LEU A 263 0.73 20.33 -3.94
C LEU A 263 2.23 20.00 -3.74
N GLU A 264 3.01 20.12 -4.81
CA GLU A 264 4.46 19.91 -4.78
C GLU A 264 5.16 20.98 -3.94
N GLN A 265 4.83 22.24 -4.12
CA GLN A 265 5.37 23.33 -3.31
C GLN A 265 5.01 23.23 -1.82
N GLU A 266 3.79 22.84 -1.50
CA GLU A 266 3.36 22.61 -0.11
C GLU A 266 4.10 21.43 0.52
N ARG A 267 4.33 20.38 -0.25
CA ARG A 267 5.11 19.22 0.18
C ARG A 267 6.56 19.59 0.45
N GLU A 268 7.22 20.30 -0.45
CA GLU A 268 8.59 20.79 -0.26
C GLU A 268 8.71 21.62 1.03
N LYS A 269 7.73 22.48 1.29
CA LYS A 269 7.70 23.26 2.54
C LYS A 269 7.58 22.38 3.78
N LYS A 270 6.75 21.33 3.75
CA LYS A 270 6.59 20.39 4.86
C LYS A 270 7.83 19.54 5.10
N ILE A 271 8.58 19.20 4.06
CA ILE A 271 9.88 18.51 4.18
C ILE A 271 10.90 19.48 4.81
N LEU A 272 10.99 20.70 4.32
CA LEU A 272 11.91 21.72 4.86
C LEU A 272 11.60 22.12 6.31
N SER A 273 10.33 22.07 6.73
CA SER A 273 9.92 22.33 8.11
C SER A 273 10.09 21.11 9.02
N GLY A 274 10.42 19.92 8.50
CA GLY A 274 10.54 18.69 9.27
C GLY A 274 9.20 18.04 9.63
N GLU A 275 8.08 18.51 9.07
CA GLU A 275 6.76 17.91 9.26
C GLU A 275 6.57 16.62 8.45
N LEU A 276 7.33 16.45 7.37
CA LEU A 276 7.38 15.22 6.58
C LEU A 276 8.83 14.75 6.46
N PRO A 277 9.08 13.43 6.53
CA PRO A 277 10.40 12.90 6.28
C PRO A 277 10.84 13.20 4.84
N ASP A 278 12.12 13.54 4.68
CA ASP A 278 12.72 13.68 3.35
C ASP A 278 12.82 12.29 2.69
N PRO A 279 12.11 12.04 1.59
CA PRO A 279 12.11 10.74 0.94
C PRO A 279 13.47 10.33 0.36
N ASP A 280 14.36 11.29 0.10
CA ASP A 280 15.69 11.02 -0.41
C ASP A 280 16.68 10.71 0.73
N ALA A 281 16.45 11.26 1.93
CA ALA A 281 17.22 10.91 3.13
C ALA A 281 16.92 9.47 3.62
N VAL A 282 15.70 9.00 3.45
CA VAL A 282 15.31 7.61 3.79
C VAL A 282 15.96 6.60 2.82
N ARG A 283 16.12 6.95 1.54
CA ARG A 283 16.83 6.10 0.56
C ARG A 283 18.30 5.90 0.93
N SER A 284 18.99 6.96 1.32
CA SER A 284 20.42 6.88 1.65
C SER A 284 20.71 6.02 2.88
N ASN A 285 19.78 5.92 3.82
CA ASN A 285 19.92 5.07 5.01
C ASN A 285 19.65 3.59 4.68
N VAL A 286 18.66 3.28 3.86
CA VAL A 286 18.33 1.89 3.45
C VAL A 286 19.39 1.32 2.48
N GLU A 287 19.96 2.14 1.60
CA GLU A 287 21.07 1.74 0.72
C GLU A 287 22.41 1.60 1.48
N ALA A 288 22.60 2.37 2.55
CA ALA A 288 23.78 2.26 3.42
C ALA A 288 23.74 1.00 4.32
N GLU A 289 22.57 0.56 4.74
CA GLU A 289 22.40 -0.69 5.51
C GLU A 289 22.50 -1.95 4.64
N LYS A 290 22.26 -1.85 3.32
CA LYS A 290 22.37 -2.96 2.35
C LYS A 290 23.74 -3.07 1.67
N ALA A 291 24.67 -2.16 1.92
CA ALA A 291 26.03 -2.27 1.38
C ALA A 291 26.77 -3.40 2.08
N PRO A 292 27.29 -4.43 1.35
CA PRO A 292 28.06 -5.49 1.97
C PRO A 292 29.34 -4.89 2.58
N GLU A 293 29.62 -5.20 3.84
CA GLU A 293 30.90 -4.87 4.48
C GLU A 293 32.04 -5.47 3.65
N GLU A 294 32.91 -4.64 3.12
CA GLU A 294 34.14 -5.09 2.46
C GLU A 294 34.99 -5.87 3.50
N PRO A 295 35.47 -7.08 3.16
CA PRO A 295 36.31 -7.83 4.07
C PRO A 295 37.59 -7.06 4.32
N GLY A 296 37.79 -6.63 5.55
CA GLY A 296 38.96 -5.90 6.00
C GLY A 296 40.25 -6.62 5.62
N THR A 297 41.12 -5.96 4.89
CA THR A 297 42.50 -6.39 4.60
C THR A 297 43.28 -6.40 5.90
N GLU A 298 43.43 -7.55 6.52
CA GLU A 298 44.47 -7.77 7.55
C GLU A 298 45.88 -7.62 6.93
N LYS A 299 46.60 -6.60 7.39
CA LYS A 299 48.03 -6.49 7.16
C LYS A 299 48.74 -7.53 8.00
N GLY A 300 49.43 -8.44 7.31
CA GLY A 300 50.28 -9.42 7.95
C GLY A 300 51.47 -8.78 8.66
N ASP A 301 51.77 -9.35 9.83
CA ASP A 301 53.11 -9.30 10.40
C ASP A 301 53.59 -10.72 10.67
N ALA A 302 54.73 -11.03 10.08
CA ALA A 302 55.43 -12.30 10.17
C ALA A 302 56.24 -12.37 11.45
N VAL A 303 56.20 -13.52 12.18
CA VAL A 303 57.39 -14.08 12.87
C VAL A 303 57.22 -15.57 13.18
N ARG A 304 58.06 -16.36 12.52
CA ARG A 304 58.83 -17.58 12.80
C ARG A 304 58.47 -18.56 13.94
N SER A 305 58.43 -19.85 13.47
CA SER A 305 59.08 -21.07 13.98
C SER A 305 58.63 -21.61 15.35
N ASP A 306 58.30 -22.88 15.53
CA ASP A 306 59.14 -24.07 15.44
C ASP A 306 58.29 -25.34 15.81
N SER A 307 58.63 -26.43 15.16
CA SER A 307 58.54 -27.86 15.43
C SER A 307 57.64 -28.46 16.51
N GLY A 308 57.02 -29.61 16.16
CA GLY A 308 56.74 -30.72 17.10
C GLY A 308 55.59 -31.64 16.74
N GLU A 309 55.94 -32.78 16.17
CA GLU A 309 55.21 -34.04 15.97
C GLU A 309 54.20 -34.40 17.06
N THR A 310 53.08 -35.00 16.74
CA THR A 310 52.70 -36.43 16.83
C THR A 310 51.18 -36.61 16.79
N ALA A 311 50.74 -37.52 15.94
CA ALA A 311 49.42 -38.14 15.94
C ALA A 311 49.46 -39.40 16.87
N PRO A 312 48.40 -40.23 17.03
CA PRO A 312 46.93 -40.08 16.81
C PRO A 312 46.08 -40.59 18.03
N ALA A 313 44.78 -40.42 18.04
CA ALA A 313 43.84 -41.44 18.53
C ALA A 313 42.37 -41.06 18.32
N GLU A 314 41.64 -42.05 17.92
CA GLU A 314 40.23 -42.21 17.61
C GLU A 314 39.25 -41.78 18.72
N GLY A 315 38.06 -41.32 18.33
CA GLY A 315 36.91 -41.16 19.24
C GLY A 315 35.64 -40.80 18.50
N ASN A 316 34.83 -41.78 18.21
CA ASN A 316 33.44 -41.75 17.73
C ASN A 316 32.57 -40.81 18.58
N GLY A 317 31.73 -39.99 17.92
CA GLY A 317 30.67 -39.24 18.56
C GLY A 317 29.68 -38.67 17.54
N ASN A 318 28.66 -39.44 17.23
CA ASN A 318 27.46 -39.04 16.47
C ASN A 318 26.80 -37.85 17.15
N SER A 319 26.59 -36.79 16.42
CA SER A 319 25.60 -35.76 16.71
C SER A 319 24.73 -35.54 15.44
N PRO A 320 23.40 -35.52 15.57
CA PRO A 320 22.53 -35.41 14.43
C PRO A 320 22.58 -33.97 13.87
N GLU A 321 22.86 -33.87 12.59
CA GLU A 321 22.63 -32.67 11.78
C GLU A 321 21.12 -32.31 11.87
N ALA A 322 20.82 -31.15 12.42
CA ALA A 322 19.56 -30.50 12.21
C ALA A 322 19.48 -30.08 10.72
N ALA A 323 18.62 -30.74 9.98
CA ALA A 323 18.30 -30.36 8.62
C ALA A 323 17.69 -28.94 8.66
N ALA A 324 18.40 -27.97 8.09
CA ALA A 324 17.83 -26.67 7.78
C ALA A 324 16.73 -26.92 6.74
N GLU A 325 15.47 -26.73 7.12
CA GLU A 325 14.36 -26.72 6.18
C GLU A 325 14.54 -25.54 5.23
N ALA A 326 14.75 -25.87 3.96
CA ALA A 326 14.83 -24.87 2.90
C ALA A 326 13.46 -24.19 2.75
N ILE A 327 13.42 -22.88 2.90
CA ILE A 327 12.24 -22.05 2.67
C ILE A 327 11.89 -22.19 1.18
N PRO A 328 10.63 -22.54 0.79
CA PRO A 328 10.25 -22.69 -0.59
C PRO A 328 10.29 -21.36 -1.35
N GLU A 329 10.72 -21.38 -2.60
CA GLU A 329 10.69 -20.21 -3.49
C GLU A 329 9.25 -19.71 -3.68
N VAL A 330 9.06 -18.38 -3.50
CA VAL A 330 7.77 -17.72 -3.68
C VAL A 330 7.46 -17.67 -5.19
N PRO A 331 6.31 -18.22 -5.66
CA PRO A 331 5.90 -18.06 -7.05
C PRO A 331 5.58 -16.59 -7.37
N GLY A 332 5.84 -16.16 -8.61
CA GLY A 332 5.55 -14.80 -9.06
C GLY A 332 4.07 -14.42 -8.87
N PHE A 333 3.83 -13.14 -8.59
CA PHE A 333 2.56 -12.55 -8.15
C PHE A 333 1.32 -12.91 -9.00
N PHE A 334 1.50 -13.17 -10.29
CA PHE A 334 0.40 -13.47 -11.24
C PHE A 334 -0.24 -14.84 -11.11
N THR A 335 0.37 -15.80 -10.41
CA THR A 335 -0.14 -17.18 -10.38
C THR A 335 -1.02 -17.49 -9.17
N GLN A 336 -1.09 -16.62 -8.16
CA GLN A 336 -1.73 -16.92 -6.88
C GLN A 336 -3.19 -16.41 -6.72
N PHE A 337 -3.69 -15.56 -7.61
CA PHE A 337 -5.03 -14.99 -7.47
C PHE A 337 -6.14 -15.67 -8.29
N PHE A 338 -5.82 -16.77 -9.02
CA PHE A 338 -6.77 -17.54 -9.85
C PHE A 338 -6.77 -19.04 -9.54
N CYS A 339 -6.91 -19.42 -8.27
CA CYS A 339 -7.35 -20.76 -7.88
C CYS A 339 -8.49 -20.67 -6.88
#